data_f7f98bd734fdfa8453cf7f2e168ada53
#
_entry.id   f7f98bd734fdfa8453cf7f2e168ada53
#
_cell.length_a   1.000
_cell.length_b   1.000
_cell.length_c   1.000
_cell.angle_alpha   90.00
_cell.angle_beta   90.00
_cell.angle_gamma   90.00
#
_symmetry.space_group_name_H-M   'P 1'
#
loop_
_entity.id
_entity.type
_entity.pdbx_description
1 polymer ?
#
loop_
_entity_poly.entity_id
_entity_poly.type
_entity_poly.pdbx_seq_one_letter_code
_entity_poly.pdbx_strand_id
1 'polypeptide(L)'
;METTTELSHSRLLGTYSYPTSHRVIEIVSIAVFAVFYAVFGLRAVAAVGDDLDVATVGLTVLAAFLALVLADFLSGMVHALCDNLGSVDTPVVGQKFIRSFREHHTDPLDMTRGDFVRVNADNFLVCLPILIPCVLWLNVGSNPFVSTFLVVLMAFVVVTNQIHKWAHTDQVPGPVQWLQARRIVLSPDHHRVHHTPPYDSHYCITSGVTNPLLTKVGFWPVLLRFCRWAGRFLGGSPATGSSQGPGA
;
A
#
# COMPACT_ATOMS: atom_id res chain seq x y z
N MET A 1 -14.10 26.65 13.62
CA MET A 1 -14.28 27.56 12.47
C MET A 1 -13.48 26.94 11.35
N GLU A 2 -14.12 26.16 10.47
CA GLU A 2 -13.46 25.54 9.34
C GLU A 2 -12.92 26.64 8.41
N THR A 3 -11.70 26.49 7.97
CA THR A 3 -11.09 27.49 7.07
C THR A 3 -11.74 27.42 5.70
N THR A 4 -11.80 28.53 4.96
CA THR A 4 -12.37 28.61 3.60
C THR A 4 -11.70 27.63 2.64
N THR A 5 -10.46 27.21 2.91
CA THR A 5 -9.69 26.26 2.13
C THR A 5 -10.19 24.81 2.33
N GLU A 6 -10.53 24.43 3.56
CA GLU A 6 -11.11 23.11 3.89
C GLU A 6 -12.50 22.94 3.26
N LEU A 7 -13.34 23.99 3.31
CA LEU A 7 -14.66 24.01 2.67
C LEU A 7 -14.59 23.90 1.14
N SER A 8 -13.55 24.44 0.50
CA SER A 8 -13.38 24.33 -0.95
C SER A 8 -12.94 22.94 -1.37
N HIS A 9 -12.13 22.28 -0.56
CA HIS A 9 -11.59 20.95 -0.88
C HIS A 9 -12.61 19.83 -0.66
N SER A 10 -13.39 19.91 0.43
CA SER A 10 -14.50 18.98 0.67
C SER A 10 -15.58 19.06 -0.44
N ARG A 11 -15.77 20.24 -1.05
CA ARG A 11 -16.66 20.43 -2.20
C ARG A 11 -16.13 19.79 -3.48
N LEU A 12 -14.82 19.78 -3.70
CA LEU A 12 -14.20 19.17 -4.88
C LEU A 12 -14.24 17.65 -4.87
N LEU A 13 -14.17 17.05 -3.68
CA LEU A 13 -14.16 15.59 -3.51
C LEU A 13 -15.57 15.00 -3.26
N GLY A 14 -16.56 15.84 -2.92
CA GLY A 14 -17.94 15.41 -2.61
C GLY A 14 -18.04 14.66 -1.27
N THR A 15 -19.25 14.25 -0.90
CA THR A 15 -19.48 13.47 0.33
C THR A 15 -19.37 11.97 0.01
N TYR A 16 -18.44 11.27 0.65
CA TYR A 16 -18.37 9.82 0.52
C TYR A 16 -19.36 9.15 1.48
N SER A 17 -20.29 8.40 0.93
CA SER A 17 -21.16 7.53 1.72
C SER A 17 -20.49 6.16 1.89
N TYR A 18 -20.20 5.78 3.13
CA TYR A 18 -19.66 4.47 3.48
C TYR A 18 -20.81 3.47 3.75
N PRO A 19 -21.25 2.69 2.76
CA PRO A 19 -22.42 1.82 2.89
C PRO A 19 -22.10 0.59 3.74
N THR A 20 -23.11 0.06 4.42
CA THR A 20 -23.00 -1.17 5.23
C THR A 20 -22.49 -2.36 4.41
N SER A 21 -22.84 -2.45 3.12
CA SER A 21 -22.33 -3.49 2.22
C SER A 21 -20.83 -3.46 2.07
N HIS A 22 -20.20 -2.27 2.01
CA HIS A 22 -18.73 -2.14 2.01
C HIS A 22 -18.15 -2.74 3.28
N ARG A 23 -18.69 -2.38 4.43
CA ARG A 23 -18.22 -2.90 5.73
C ARG A 23 -18.29 -4.42 5.81
N VAL A 24 -19.33 -5.03 5.27
CA VAL A 24 -19.46 -6.48 5.22
C VAL A 24 -18.39 -7.10 4.33
N ILE A 25 -18.16 -6.56 3.13
CA ILE A 25 -17.11 -7.02 2.22
C ILE A 25 -15.74 -6.93 2.88
N GLU A 26 -15.44 -5.83 3.56
CA GLU A 26 -14.19 -5.63 4.28
C GLU A 26 -13.95 -6.68 5.37
N ILE A 27 -14.93 -6.91 6.22
CA ILE A 27 -14.85 -7.92 7.29
C ILE A 27 -14.70 -9.31 6.70
N VAL A 28 -15.49 -9.65 5.67
CA VAL A 28 -15.42 -10.95 5.01
C VAL A 28 -14.06 -11.15 4.34
N SER A 29 -13.52 -10.13 3.65
CA SER A 29 -12.20 -10.26 3.01
C SER A 29 -11.08 -10.51 4.02
N ILE A 30 -11.10 -9.86 5.18
CA ILE A 30 -10.14 -10.10 6.27
C ILE A 30 -10.30 -11.53 6.80
N ALA A 31 -11.52 -11.98 7.06
CA ALA A 31 -11.77 -13.32 7.59
C ALA A 31 -11.34 -14.42 6.61
N VAL A 32 -11.70 -14.29 5.33
CA VAL A 32 -11.29 -15.23 4.28
C VAL A 32 -9.77 -15.24 4.13
N PHE A 33 -9.16 -14.06 4.06
CA PHE A 33 -7.70 -13.95 3.99
C PHE A 33 -7.04 -14.66 5.17
N ALA A 34 -7.49 -14.43 6.40
CA ALA A 34 -6.89 -15.01 7.60
C ALA A 34 -6.90 -16.55 7.55
N VAL A 35 -8.00 -17.17 7.11
CA VAL A 35 -8.10 -18.63 6.98
C VAL A 35 -7.15 -19.16 5.92
N PHE A 36 -7.18 -18.61 4.70
CA PHE A 36 -6.32 -19.07 3.61
C PHE A 36 -4.85 -18.80 3.90
N TYR A 37 -4.53 -17.65 4.49
CA TYR A 37 -3.17 -17.29 4.85
C TYR A 37 -2.59 -18.20 5.94
N ALA A 38 -3.38 -18.59 6.94
CA ALA A 38 -2.97 -19.55 7.93
C ALA A 38 -2.63 -20.91 7.29
N VAL A 39 -3.50 -21.41 6.39
CA VAL A 39 -3.25 -22.67 5.67
C VAL A 39 -1.98 -22.58 4.82
N PHE A 40 -1.81 -21.47 4.08
CA PHE A 40 -0.63 -21.27 3.23
C PHE A 40 0.65 -21.12 4.05
N GLY A 41 0.59 -20.38 5.16
CA GLY A 41 1.71 -20.21 6.08
C GLY A 41 2.16 -21.54 6.72
N LEU A 42 1.21 -22.38 7.14
CA LEU A 42 1.53 -23.73 7.66
C LEU A 42 2.24 -24.59 6.61
N ARG A 43 1.79 -24.55 5.35
CA ARG A 43 2.47 -25.26 4.25
C ARG A 43 3.87 -24.71 3.99
N ALA A 44 4.06 -23.39 4.06
CA ALA A 44 5.37 -22.77 3.90
C ALA A 44 6.33 -23.17 5.01
N VAL A 45 5.87 -23.21 6.25
CA VAL A 45 6.67 -23.68 7.40
C VAL A 45 7.05 -25.16 7.23
N ALA A 46 6.11 -26.00 6.81
CA ALA A 46 6.38 -27.41 6.55
C ALA A 46 7.44 -27.58 5.44
N ALA A 47 7.30 -26.86 4.31
CA ALA A 47 8.24 -26.93 3.21
C ALA A 47 9.68 -26.51 3.60
N VAL A 48 9.82 -25.52 4.49
CA VAL A 48 11.13 -25.14 5.04
C VAL A 48 11.65 -26.21 6.00
N GLY A 49 10.77 -26.80 6.79
CA GLY A 49 11.13 -27.84 7.77
C GLY A 49 11.56 -29.17 7.14
N ASP A 50 10.93 -29.56 6.02
CA ASP A 50 11.20 -30.82 5.32
C ASP A 50 12.61 -30.84 4.66
N ASP A 51 13.10 -29.66 4.24
CA ASP A 51 14.40 -29.49 3.57
C ASP A 51 15.35 -28.57 4.35
N LEU A 52 15.34 -28.65 5.68
CA LEU A 52 16.07 -27.71 6.54
C LEU A 52 17.59 -27.96 6.48
N ASP A 53 18.26 -27.18 5.62
CA ASP A 53 19.72 -27.09 5.54
C ASP A 53 20.17 -25.61 5.43
N VAL A 54 21.49 -25.38 5.39
CA VAL A 54 22.08 -24.02 5.30
C VAL A 54 21.63 -23.29 4.03
N ALA A 55 21.49 -24.01 2.90
CA ALA A 55 21.08 -23.42 1.64
C ALA A 55 19.61 -23.00 1.67
N THR A 56 18.73 -23.85 2.22
CA THR A 56 17.31 -23.56 2.40
C THR A 56 17.10 -22.37 3.35
N VAL A 57 17.84 -22.28 4.45
CA VAL A 57 17.80 -21.12 5.35
C VAL A 57 18.25 -19.84 4.61
N GLY A 58 19.34 -19.91 3.85
CA GLY A 58 19.83 -18.78 3.04
C GLY A 58 18.81 -18.32 2.00
N LEU A 59 18.18 -19.26 1.28
CA LEU A 59 17.13 -18.96 0.30
C LEU A 59 15.88 -18.37 0.95
N THR A 60 15.49 -18.86 2.12
CA THR A 60 14.34 -18.35 2.88
C THR A 60 14.56 -16.91 3.33
N VAL A 61 15.75 -16.59 3.84
CA VAL A 61 16.14 -15.22 4.22
C VAL A 61 16.14 -14.30 2.99
N LEU A 62 16.71 -14.75 1.87
CA LEU A 62 16.69 -14.01 0.61
C LEU A 62 15.26 -13.76 0.12
N ALA A 63 14.40 -14.79 0.17
CA ALA A 63 12.99 -14.69 -0.20
C ALA A 63 12.26 -13.64 0.64
N ALA A 64 12.45 -13.65 1.95
CA ALA A 64 11.86 -12.68 2.87
C ALA A 64 12.35 -11.24 2.59
N PHE A 65 13.63 -11.06 2.33
CA PHE A 65 14.21 -9.77 1.96
C PHE A 65 13.63 -9.23 0.63
N LEU A 66 13.59 -10.07 -0.40
CA LEU A 66 13.04 -9.68 -1.71
C LEU A 66 11.53 -9.38 -1.62
N ALA A 67 10.79 -10.11 -0.79
CA ALA A 67 9.38 -9.87 -0.53
C ALA A 67 9.14 -8.50 0.12
N LEU A 68 9.95 -8.12 1.12
CA LEU A 68 9.90 -6.80 1.75
C LEU A 68 10.17 -5.69 0.73
N VAL A 69 11.24 -5.83 -0.07
CA VAL A 69 11.60 -4.85 -1.10
C VAL A 69 10.48 -4.71 -2.14
N LEU A 70 9.88 -5.83 -2.58
CA LEU A 70 8.77 -5.78 -3.52
C LEU A 70 7.51 -5.17 -2.89
N ALA A 71 7.16 -5.50 -1.64
CA ALA A 71 6.02 -4.89 -0.95
C ALA A 71 6.18 -3.37 -0.84
N ASP A 72 7.37 -2.90 -0.48
CA ASP A 72 7.69 -1.47 -0.39
C ASP A 72 7.55 -0.80 -1.76
N PHE A 73 8.12 -1.39 -2.81
CA PHE A 73 7.99 -0.89 -4.19
C PHE A 73 6.53 -0.85 -4.66
N LEU A 74 5.76 -1.93 -4.44
CA LEU A 74 4.33 -1.99 -4.83
C LEU A 74 3.51 -0.93 -4.11
N SER A 75 3.79 -0.68 -2.82
CA SER A 75 3.11 0.39 -2.07
C SER A 75 3.35 1.74 -2.71
N GLY A 76 4.58 2.03 -3.13
CA GLY A 76 4.93 3.26 -3.85
C GLY A 76 4.29 3.36 -5.23
N MET A 77 4.19 2.24 -5.96
CA MET A 77 3.50 2.21 -7.26
C MET A 77 2.03 2.60 -7.12
N VAL A 78 1.30 1.97 -6.19
CA VAL A 78 -0.11 2.28 -5.94
C VAL A 78 -0.27 3.74 -5.50
N HIS A 79 0.55 4.20 -4.55
CA HIS A 79 0.53 5.57 -4.04
C HIS A 79 0.76 6.59 -5.16
N ALA A 80 1.85 6.48 -5.91
CA ALA A 80 2.17 7.39 -7.00
C ALA A 80 1.08 7.44 -8.09
N LEU A 81 0.49 6.28 -8.43
CA LEU A 81 -0.57 6.21 -9.42
C LEU A 81 -1.87 6.87 -8.90
N CYS A 82 -2.27 6.60 -7.66
CA CYS A 82 -3.48 7.18 -7.07
C CYS A 82 -3.38 8.70 -6.87
N ASP A 83 -2.22 9.20 -6.49
CA ASP A 83 -2.00 10.64 -6.34
C ASP A 83 -2.06 11.40 -7.68
N ASN A 84 -1.56 10.78 -8.75
CA ASN A 84 -1.25 11.49 -9.99
C ASN A 84 -2.16 11.14 -11.18
N LEU A 85 -2.89 10.02 -11.14
CA LEU A 85 -3.70 9.53 -12.26
C LEU A 85 -5.17 9.33 -11.87
N GLY A 86 -6.04 9.38 -12.89
CA GLY A 86 -7.48 9.20 -12.70
C GLY A 86 -8.13 10.35 -11.93
N SER A 87 -9.36 10.14 -11.50
CA SER A 87 -10.16 11.06 -10.67
C SER A 87 -11.03 10.29 -9.69
N VAL A 88 -11.70 10.98 -8.78
CA VAL A 88 -12.67 10.38 -7.86
C VAL A 88 -13.85 9.72 -8.61
N ASP A 89 -14.09 10.11 -9.85
CA ASP A 89 -15.13 9.55 -10.72
C ASP A 89 -14.65 8.33 -11.53
N THR A 90 -13.38 7.94 -11.40
CA THR A 90 -12.86 6.75 -12.08
C THR A 90 -13.62 5.52 -11.59
N PRO A 91 -14.25 4.74 -12.51
CA PRO A 91 -15.04 3.56 -12.12
C PRO A 91 -14.22 2.61 -11.23
N VAL A 92 -14.86 2.03 -10.23
CA VAL A 92 -14.33 1.03 -9.28
C VAL A 92 -13.29 1.60 -8.31
N VAL A 93 -12.25 2.28 -8.80
CA VAL A 93 -11.10 2.71 -7.97
C VAL A 93 -11.17 4.16 -7.48
N GLY A 94 -12.00 5.02 -8.14
CA GLY A 94 -12.01 6.46 -7.88
C GLY A 94 -12.37 6.82 -6.45
N GLN A 95 -13.56 6.40 -6.01
CA GLN A 95 -14.08 6.75 -4.68
C GLN A 95 -13.36 6.02 -3.54
N LYS A 96 -12.84 4.83 -3.79
CA LYS A 96 -12.29 4.00 -2.74
C LYS A 96 -10.77 4.20 -2.58
N PHE A 97 -10.04 4.20 -3.70
CA PHE A 97 -8.58 4.32 -3.68
C PHE A 97 -8.12 5.74 -3.97
N ILE A 98 -8.42 6.29 -5.15
CA ILE A 98 -7.87 7.58 -5.58
C ILE A 98 -8.26 8.70 -4.62
N ARG A 99 -9.52 8.71 -4.16
CA ARG A 99 -10.02 9.66 -3.18
C ARG A 99 -9.21 9.59 -1.89
N SER A 100 -9.06 8.41 -1.31
CA SER A 100 -8.37 8.19 -0.03
C SER A 100 -6.93 8.73 -0.05
N PHE A 101 -6.18 8.44 -1.14
CA PHE A 101 -4.82 8.95 -1.29
C PHE A 101 -4.77 10.47 -1.44
N ARG A 102 -5.69 11.08 -2.17
CA ARG A 102 -5.72 12.56 -2.36
C ARG A 102 -6.21 13.31 -1.14
N GLU A 103 -7.24 12.81 -0.44
CA GLU A 103 -7.70 13.38 0.84
C GLU A 103 -6.58 13.37 1.88
N HIS A 104 -5.76 12.33 1.88
CA HIS A 104 -4.63 12.17 2.78
C HIS A 104 -3.58 13.30 2.66
N HIS A 105 -3.39 13.92 1.49
CA HIS A 105 -2.50 15.09 1.34
C HIS A 105 -3.09 16.38 1.92
N THR A 106 -4.40 16.46 2.07
CA THR A 106 -5.09 17.64 2.62
C THR A 106 -5.42 17.49 4.10
N ASP A 107 -5.74 16.28 4.53
CA ASP A 107 -5.91 15.91 5.95
C ASP A 107 -5.14 14.61 6.26
N PRO A 108 -3.82 14.70 6.47
CA PRO A 108 -3.00 13.51 6.77
C PRO A 108 -3.46 12.74 8.01
N LEU A 109 -4.21 13.39 8.90
CA LEU A 109 -4.72 12.77 10.13
C LEU A 109 -6.04 12.02 9.92
N ASP A 110 -6.73 12.16 8.78
CA ASP A 110 -8.01 11.46 8.56
C ASP A 110 -7.85 9.94 8.70
N MET A 111 -6.82 9.37 8.09
CA MET A 111 -6.56 7.94 8.20
C MET A 111 -6.28 7.46 9.64
N THR A 112 -5.82 8.35 10.53
CA THR A 112 -5.57 8.00 11.93
C THR A 112 -6.86 7.81 12.72
N ARG A 113 -7.97 8.41 12.27
CA ARG A 113 -9.30 8.30 12.86
C ARG A 113 -10.04 7.02 12.47
N GLY A 114 -9.65 6.38 11.35
CA GLY A 114 -10.23 5.12 10.90
C GLY A 114 -9.91 3.94 11.81
N ASP A 115 -10.85 3.00 11.99
CA ASP A 115 -10.55 1.74 12.65
C ASP A 115 -9.68 0.82 11.76
N PHE A 116 -9.20 -0.31 12.33
CA PHE A 116 -8.32 -1.24 11.63
C PHE A 116 -8.93 -1.76 10.31
N VAL A 117 -10.21 -2.10 10.32
CA VAL A 117 -10.89 -2.66 9.15
C VAL A 117 -10.96 -1.62 8.04
N ARG A 118 -11.43 -0.40 8.34
CA ARG A 118 -11.54 0.68 7.37
C ARG A 118 -10.21 1.04 6.72
N VAL A 119 -9.12 1.01 7.49
CA VAL A 119 -7.79 1.39 7.01
C VAL A 119 -7.13 0.29 6.18
N ASN A 120 -7.36 -0.99 6.54
CA ASN A 120 -6.54 -2.08 6.01
C ASN A 120 -7.27 -3.07 5.10
N ALA A 121 -8.60 -3.17 5.15
CA ALA A 121 -9.35 -4.24 4.50
C ALA A 121 -9.12 -4.36 2.98
N ASP A 122 -8.86 -3.25 2.30
CA ASP A 122 -8.57 -3.24 0.86
C ASP A 122 -7.30 -4.00 0.52
N ASN A 123 -6.28 -3.91 1.38
CA ASN A 123 -5.04 -4.66 1.20
C ASN A 123 -5.27 -6.18 1.35
N PHE A 124 -6.16 -6.60 2.25
CA PHE A 124 -6.58 -7.99 2.37
C PHE A 124 -7.32 -8.45 1.11
N LEU A 125 -8.28 -7.65 0.64
CA LEU A 125 -9.07 -7.96 -0.55
C LEU A 125 -8.20 -8.14 -1.80
N VAL A 126 -7.21 -7.27 -2.04
CA VAL A 126 -6.34 -7.36 -3.23
C VAL A 126 -5.38 -8.54 -3.17
N CYS A 127 -5.11 -9.11 -2.00
CA CYS A 127 -4.30 -10.32 -1.86
C CYS A 127 -5.08 -11.61 -2.18
N LEU A 128 -6.41 -11.63 -2.05
CA LEU A 128 -7.22 -12.85 -2.22
C LEU A 128 -7.10 -13.51 -3.62
N PRO A 129 -7.09 -12.74 -4.74
CA PRO A 129 -6.93 -13.32 -6.09
C PRO A 129 -5.61 -14.07 -6.29
N ILE A 130 -4.60 -13.80 -5.49
CA ILE A 130 -3.31 -14.51 -5.50
C ILE A 130 -3.33 -15.65 -4.47
N LEU A 131 -3.76 -15.37 -3.25
CA LEU A 131 -3.70 -16.31 -2.13
C LEU A 131 -4.59 -17.54 -2.36
N ILE A 132 -5.83 -17.34 -2.83
CA ILE A 132 -6.78 -18.45 -3.05
C ILE A 132 -6.25 -19.47 -4.08
N PRO A 133 -5.79 -19.05 -5.28
CA PRO A 133 -5.15 -19.97 -6.22
C PRO A 133 -3.92 -20.67 -5.66
N CYS A 134 -3.07 -19.97 -4.89
CA CYS A 134 -1.89 -20.58 -4.27
C CYS A 134 -2.26 -21.70 -3.29
N VAL A 135 -3.37 -21.58 -2.58
CA VAL A 135 -3.82 -22.59 -1.63
C VAL A 135 -4.56 -23.74 -2.30
N LEU A 136 -5.42 -23.46 -3.30
CA LEU A 136 -6.36 -24.45 -3.84
C LEU A 136 -5.79 -25.22 -5.05
N TRP A 137 -5.00 -24.56 -5.90
CA TRP A 137 -4.66 -25.12 -7.22
C TRP A 137 -3.17 -25.14 -7.53
N LEU A 138 -2.40 -24.21 -6.98
CA LEU A 138 -0.97 -24.11 -7.26
C LEU A 138 -0.16 -24.79 -6.17
N ASN A 139 0.68 -25.77 -6.52
CA ASN A 139 1.54 -26.47 -5.55
C ASN A 139 2.79 -25.63 -5.18
N VAL A 140 2.63 -24.32 -5.02
CA VAL A 140 3.74 -23.42 -4.66
C VAL A 140 4.09 -23.50 -3.16
N GLY A 141 3.18 -24.01 -2.35
CA GLY A 141 3.40 -24.19 -0.90
C GLY A 141 4.50 -25.20 -0.57
N SER A 142 4.87 -26.10 -1.49
CA SER A 142 5.94 -27.08 -1.30
C SER A 142 7.34 -26.56 -1.64
N ASN A 143 7.46 -25.35 -2.21
CA ASN A 143 8.76 -24.74 -2.50
C ASN A 143 9.13 -23.73 -1.41
N PRO A 144 10.20 -23.93 -0.62
CA PRO A 144 10.57 -23.08 0.51
C PRO A 144 10.78 -21.61 0.11
N PHE A 145 11.43 -21.34 -1.01
CA PHE A 145 11.67 -19.98 -1.48
C PHE A 145 10.37 -19.28 -1.90
N VAL A 146 9.58 -19.91 -2.78
CA VAL A 146 8.36 -19.29 -3.34
C VAL A 146 7.30 -19.11 -2.24
N SER A 147 7.11 -20.12 -1.39
CA SER A 147 6.13 -20.04 -0.31
C SER A 147 6.50 -18.98 0.71
N THR A 148 7.77 -18.90 1.14
CA THR A 148 8.24 -17.84 2.05
C THR A 148 8.10 -16.47 1.42
N PHE A 149 8.51 -16.31 0.15
CA PHE A 149 8.38 -15.05 -0.58
C PHE A 149 6.93 -14.56 -0.58
N LEU A 150 5.97 -15.42 -0.95
CA LEU A 150 4.56 -15.05 -1.01
C LEU A 150 3.96 -14.79 0.38
N VAL A 151 4.29 -15.59 1.40
CA VAL A 151 3.84 -15.37 2.77
C VAL A 151 4.30 -14.00 3.27
N VAL A 152 5.59 -13.71 3.14
CA VAL A 152 6.15 -12.45 3.62
C VAL A 152 5.65 -11.26 2.80
N LEU A 153 5.55 -11.40 1.46
CA LEU A 153 5.00 -10.36 0.60
C LEU A 153 3.59 -9.96 1.03
N MET A 154 2.69 -10.95 1.18
CA MET A 154 1.31 -10.69 1.58
C MET A 154 1.22 -10.11 2.99
N ALA A 155 2.05 -10.58 3.94
CA ALA A 155 2.11 -10.01 5.28
C ALA A 155 2.43 -8.50 5.24
N PHE A 156 3.43 -8.09 4.48
CA PHE A 156 3.77 -6.66 4.35
C PHE A 156 2.70 -5.87 3.59
N VAL A 157 2.13 -6.42 2.52
CA VAL A 157 1.06 -5.75 1.77
C VAL A 157 -0.14 -5.48 2.68
N VAL A 158 -0.61 -6.45 3.46
CA VAL A 158 -1.81 -6.26 4.30
C VAL A 158 -1.60 -5.29 5.47
N VAL A 159 -0.37 -5.13 5.95
CA VAL A 159 -0.07 -4.18 7.05
C VAL A 159 0.43 -2.82 6.55
N THR A 160 0.64 -2.62 5.25
CA THR A 160 1.19 -1.38 4.69
C THR A 160 0.40 -0.15 5.11
N ASN A 161 -0.93 -0.17 5.00
CA ASN A 161 -1.76 0.97 5.39
C ASN A 161 -1.74 1.21 6.90
N GLN A 162 -1.60 0.15 7.72
CA GLN A 162 -1.41 0.31 9.16
C GLN A 162 -0.06 0.94 9.49
N ILE A 163 1.01 0.57 8.77
CA ILE A 163 2.33 1.18 8.92
C ILE A 163 2.28 2.65 8.51
N HIS A 164 1.62 2.97 7.40
CA HIS A 164 1.39 4.33 6.92
C HIS A 164 0.62 5.17 7.95
N LYS A 165 -0.48 4.63 8.51
CA LYS A 165 -1.22 5.23 9.61
C LYS A 165 -0.31 5.55 10.79
N TRP A 166 0.57 4.62 11.19
CA TRP A 166 1.53 4.85 12.27
C TRP A 166 2.55 5.93 11.96
N ALA A 167 2.91 6.16 10.70
CA ALA A 167 3.78 7.27 10.30
C ALA A 167 3.11 8.65 10.46
N HIS A 168 1.77 8.70 10.55
CA HIS A 168 0.99 9.90 10.83
C HIS A 168 0.47 10.01 12.26
N THR A 169 0.80 9.05 13.12
CA THR A 169 0.32 9.00 14.50
C THR A 169 1.41 9.48 15.46
N ASP A 170 1.12 10.48 16.29
CA ASP A 170 2.09 11.07 17.24
C ASP A 170 2.57 10.05 18.27
N GLN A 171 1.68 9.19 18.75
CA GLN A 171 1.97 8.20 19.75
C GLN A 171 1.63 6.81 19.23
N VAL A 172 2.64 5.99 18.97
CA VAL A 172 2.49 4.59 18.55
C VAL A 172 3.02 3.65 19.63
N PRO A 173 2.61 2.36 19.64
CA PRO A 173 3.13 1.37 20.60
C PRO A 173 4.66 1.29 20.58
N GLY A 174 5.28 1.04 21.73
CA GLY A 174 6.74 0.97 21.88
C GLY A 174 7.45 0.05 20.87
N PRO A 175 6.95 -1.17 20.57
CA PRO A 175 7.51 -2.01 19.52
C PRO A 175 7.50 -1.34 18.13
N VAL A 176 6.45 -0.59 17.80
CA VAL A 176 6.36 0.14 16.52
C VAL A 176 7.39 1.27 16.48
N GLN A 177 7.53 2.06 17.57
CA GLN A 177 8.57 3.09 17.68
C GLN A 177 9.96 2.50 17.46
N TRP A 178 10.22 1.33 18.06
CA TRP A 178 11.48 0.62 17.90
C TRP A 178 11.75 0.21 16.43
N LEU A 179 10.73 -0.29 15.72
CA LEU A 179 10.81 -0.65 14.30
C LEU A 179 11.03 0.60 13.42
N GLN A 180 10.32 1.69 13.69
CA GLN A 180 10.47 2.98 12.99
C GLN A 180 11.85 3.59 13.20
N ALA A 181 12.37 3.59 14.44
CA ALA A 181 13.70 4.08 14.76
C ALA A 181 14.82 3.32 14.02
N ARG A 182 14.57 2.05 13.66
CA ARG A 182 15.52 1.21 12.90
C ARG A 182 15.24 1.18 11.41
N ARG A 183 14.23 1.95 10.94
CA ARG A 183 13.81 1.99 9.54
C ARG A 183 13.40 0.62 8.97
N ILE A 184 12.94 -0.29 9.83
CA ILE A 184 12.36 -1.58 9.41
C ILE A 184 10.96 -1.37 8.83
N VAL A 185 10.22 -0.41 9.41
CA VAL A 185 8.95 0.10 8.88
C VAL A 185 9.04 1.61 8.69
N LEU A 186 8.14 2.17 7.91
CA LEU A 186 8.11 3.60 7.59
C LEU A 186 8.11 4.46 8.86
N SER A 187 9.04 5.40 8.94
CA SER A 187 9.12 6.38 10.04
C SER A 187 8.43 7.69 9.66
N PRO A 188 7.92 8.47 10.65
CA PRO A 188 7.32 9.78 10.41
C PRO A 188 8.25 10.73 9.64
N ASP A 189 9.53 10.79 10.00
CA ASP A 189 10.49 11.69 9.35
C ASP A 189 10.74 11.32 7.90
N HIS A 190 10.78 10.03 7.58
CA HIS A 190 10.95 9.55 6.20
C HIS A 190 9.72 9.87 5.37
N HIS A 191 8.51 9.68 5.92
CA HIS A 191 7.26 9.95 5.23
C HIS A 191 6.99 11.45 5.05
N ARG A 192 7.47 12.30 5.97
CA ARG A 192 7.36 13.76 5.85
C ARG A 192 8.00 14.29 4.57
N VAL A 193 9.02 13.64 4.02
CA VAL A 193 9.63 14.03 2.74
C VAL A 193 8.59 13.97 1.63
N HIS A 194 7.73 12.92 1.61
CA HIS A 194 6.63 12.82 0.65
C HIS A 194 5.59 13.93 0.86
N HIS A 195 5.27 14.28 2.10
CA HIS A 195 4.33 15.36 2.46
C HIS A 195 4.93 16.77 2.36
N THR A 196 6.08 16.92 1.72
CA THR A 196 6.72 18.23 1.46
C THR A 196 6.64 18.54 -0.04
N PRO A 197 6.19 19.76 -0.45
CA PRO A 197 6.17 20.14 -1.86
C PRO A 197 7.51 19.90 -2.55
N PRO A 198 7.52 19.40 -3.81
CA PRO A 198 6.40 19.27 -4.75
C PRO A 198 5.62 17.93 -4.69
N TYR A 199 5.73 17.12 -3.65
CA TYR A 199 5.00 15.84 -3.44
C TYR A 199 5.27 14.79 -4.53
N ASP A 200 6.46 14.78 -5.13
CA ASP A 200 6.79 14.00 -6.33
C ASP A 200 7.80 12.88 -6.08
N SER A 201 8.05 12.56 -4.81
CA SER A 201 9.05 11.57 -4.39
C SER A 201 8.61 10.81 -3.14
N HIS A 202 9.36 9.77 -2.77
CA HIS A 202 9.17 9.02 -1.52
C HIS A 202 7.78 8.39 -1.35
N TYR A 203 7.21 7.87 -2.45
CA TYR A 203 5.88 7.24 -2.46
C TYR A 203 5.81 5.88 -1.75
N CYS A 204 6.94 5.19 -1.49
CA CYS A 204 6.94 3.87 -0.84
C CYS A 204 6.67 4.02 0.66
N ILE A 205 5.62 3.34 1.14
CA ILE A 205 5.03 3.55 2.47
C ILE A 205 5.02 2.30 3.36
N THR A 206 5.68 1.20 2.96
CA THR A 206 5.84 0.02 3.83
C THR A 206 7.05 0.19 4.74
N SER A 207 8.24 0.32 4.17
CA SER A 207 9.48 0.61 4.93
C SER A 207 10.16 1.90 4.47
N GLY A 208 9.90 2.30 3.23
CA GLY A 208 10.55 3.40 2.56
C GLY A 208 11.98 3.08 2.09
N VAL A 209 12.43 1.82 2.22
CA VAL A 209 13.81 1.41 1.91
C VAL A 209 14.16 1.64 0.44
N THR A 210 13.19 1.55 -0.46
CA THR A 210 13.38 1.77 -1.90
C THR A 210 13.33 3.24 -2.31
N ASN A 211 12.76 4.12 -1.50
CA ASN A 211 12.57 5.54 -1.82
C ASN A 211 13.84 6.28 -2.24
N PRO A 212 14.99 6.16 -1.52
CA PRO A 212 16.19 6.91 -1.91
C PRO A 212 16.70 6.51 -3.31
N LEU A 213 16.65 5.21 -3.63
CA LEU A 213 17.09 4.71 -4.93
C LEU A 213 16.14 5.17 -6.04
N LEU A 214 14.82 4.98 -5.88
CA LEU A 214 13.83 5.34 -6.88
C LEU A 214 13.80 6.85 -7.16
N THR A 215 13.99 7.67 -6.12
CA THR A 215 14.12 9.12 -6.26
C THR A 215 15.40 9.49 -7.01
N LYS A 216 16.55 8.91 -6.62
CA LYS A 216 17.84 9.20 -7.25
C LYS A 216 17.89 8.87 -8.73
N VAL A 217 17.26 7.76 -9.16
CA VAL A 217 17.22 7.36 -10.58
C VAL A 217 16.08 8.04 -11.36
N GLY A 218 15.30 8.91 -10.75
CA GLY A 218 14.19 9.62 -11.40
C GLY A 218 13.05 8.69 -11.85
N PHE A 219 12.82 7.60 -11.12
CA PHE A 219 11.84 6.57 -11.50
C PHE A 219 10.41 7.14 -11.61
N TRP A 220 9.95 7.91 -10.62
CA TRP A 220 8.58 8.40 -10.53
C TRP A 220 8.18 9.31 -11.70
N PRO A 221 8.95 10.37 -12.06
CA PRO A 221 8.60 11.19 -13.19
C PRO A 221 8.62 10.44 -14.54
N VAL A 222 9.46 9.41 -14.68
CA VAL A 222 9.47 8.55 -15.88
C VAL A 222 8.21 7.71 -15.94
N LEU A 223 7.88 7.02 -14.85
CA LEU A 223 6.67 6.21 -14.75
C LEU A 223 5.41 7.02 -15.05
N LEU A 224 5.23 8.16 -14.39
CA LEU A 224 4.04 9.00 -14.55
C LEU A 224 3.92 9.61 -15.95
N ARG A 225 5.04 9.96 -16.60
CA ARG A 225 5.05 10.36 -18.01
C ARG A 225 4.61 9.22 -18.92
N PHE A 226 5.14 8.03 -18.71
CA PHE A 226 4.76 6.84 -19.46
C PHE A 226 3.27 6.50 -19.31
N CYS A 227 2.74 6.50 -18.08
CA CYS A 227 1.32 6.23 -17.84
C CYS A 227 0.40 7.26 -18.51
N ARG A 228 0.75 8.56 -18.44
CA ARG A 228 0.00 9.62 -19.13
C ARG A 228 0.07 9.48 -20.66
N TRP A 229 1.22 9.09 -21.20
CA TRP A 229 1.38 8.81 -22.61
C TRP A 229 0.51 7.62 -23.04
N ALA A 230 0.60 6.49 -22.34
CA ALA A 230 -0.18 5.29 -22.64
C ALA A 230 -1.70 5.56 -22.54
N GLY A 231 -2.17 6.32 -21.56
CA GLY A 231 -3.57 6.71 -21.41
C GLY A 231 -4.12 7.47 -22.60
N ARG A 232 -3.31 8.30 -23.27
CA ARG A 232 -3.73 9.00 -24.50
C ARG A 232 -3.95 8.06 -25.68
N PHE A 233 -3.15 7.00 -25.79
CA PHE A 233 -3.29 5.99 -26.84
C PHE A 233 -4.49 5.06 -26.64
N LEU A 234 -4.88 4.82 -25.39
CA LEU A 234 -6.01 3.95 -25.06
C LEU A 234 -7.38 4.66 -25.09
N GLY A 235 -7.43 5.90 -25.63
CA GLY A 235 -8.67 6.64 -25.80
C GLY A 235 -9.26 7.24 -24.53
N GLY A 236 -8.49 7.29 -23.46
CA GLY A 236 -8.84 8.02 -22.25
C GLY A 236 -8.67 9.52 -22.51
N SER A 237 -9.74 10.32 -22.37
CA SER A 237 -9.59 11.77 -22.23
C SER A 237 -8.53 12.04 -21.17
N PRO A 238 -7.61 12.99 -21.41
CA PRO A 238 -6.61 13.32 -20.41
C PRO A 238 -7.36 13.69 -19.13
N ALA A 239 -7.12 12.92 -18.06
CA ALA A 239 -7.49 13.39 -16.75
C ALA A 239 -6.82 14.76 -16.63
N THR A 240 -7.62 15.80 -16.60
CA THR A 240 -7.15 17.15 -16.33
C THR A 240 -6.67 17.15 -14.90
N GLY A 241 -5.46 16.65 -14.72
CA GLY A 241 -4.72 16.85 -13.51
C GLY A 241 -4.54 18.35 -13.39
N SER A 242 -5.41 18.97 -12.63
CA SER A 242 -5.16 20.32 -12.16
C SER A 242 -3.85 20.27 -11.40
N SER A 243 -2.79 20.73 -12.03
CA SER A 243 -1.58 21.18 -11.38
C SER A 243 -1.93 22.44 -10.58
N GLN A 244 -2.78 22.29 -9.59
CA GLN A 244 -2.97 23.27 -8.54
C GLN A 244 -2.11 22.81 -7.37
N GLY A 245 -0.82 23.15 -7.47
CA GLY A 245 -0.09 23.44 -6.27
C GLY A 245 -0.91 24.45 -5.47
N PRO A 246 -0.93 24.38 -4.13
CA PRO A 246 -1.59 25.40 -3.33
C PRO A 246 -1.00 26.75 -3.73
N GLY A 247 -1.88 27.65 -4.21
CA GLY A 247 -1.53 28.99 -4.62
C GLY A 247 -0.81 29.72 -3.50
N ALA A 248 0.14 30.54 -3.91
CA ALA A 248 0.89 31.45 -3.08
C ALA A 248 -0.03 32.37 -2.25
#